data_ee8538c025eadea3feaeb0a031f20a11
#
_entry.id   ee8538c025eadea3feaeb0a031f20a11
#
_cell.length_a   1.000
_cell.length_b   1.000
_cell.length_c   1.000
_cell.angle_alpha   90.00
_cell.angle_beta   90.00
_cell.angle_gamma   90.00
#
_symmetry.space_group_name_H-M   'P 1'
#
loop_
_entity.id
_entity.type
_entity.pdbx_description
1 polymer ?
#
loop_
_entity_poly.entity_id
_entity_poly.type
_entity_poly.pdbx_seq_one_letter_code
_entity_poly.pdbx_strand_id
1 'polypeptide(L)'
;MEGSSVARFKEILKVFTSYGLGYLLGKKEEKEKKSPSNLRKAFEELGPTFIKIGQILSTRQELIPEEYIIELSKLQDNVASDKFEDMAKVFYDEFNKNIEDEFLYINKEAIAAASVAQVYRGILKNGQDVVIKIQRPNIKETMMMDFDILLILSEKFDRVFKESVVDPKEILLEIKSSTEKELNFIYEANNVKKFREFNKDIPCIYAPFIIDEYTSEKVITQENIEGFKINDKVILNQLGYDKDDIAKKLTLSYFKQVLKDGFFHGDPHPGNLLIYGGKICFIDFGIVGVLSKERQQELNNAIVA
;
A
#
# COMPACT_ATOMS: atom_id res chain seq x y z
N MET A 1 21.85 -13.82 11.59
CA MET A 1 21.28 -12.49 11.31
C MET A 1 22.34 -11.44 10.92
N GLU A 2 23.46 -11.29 11.66
CA GLU A 2 24.51 -10.30 11.32
C GLU A 2 25.09 -10.42 9.89
N GLY A 3 25.35 -11.63 9.41
CA GLY A 3 25.89 -11.85 8.06
C GLY A 3 24.97 -11.39 6.91
N SER A 4 23.65 -11.52 7.08
CA SER A 4 22.64 -11.10 6.11
C SER A 4 22.55 -9.57 6.01
N SER A 5 22.56 -8.88 7.14
CA SER A 5 22.51 -7.40 7.19
C SER A 5 23.76 -6.77 6.58
N VAL A 6 24.95 -7.33 6.83
CA VAL A 6 26.20 -6.84 6.23
C VAL A 6 26.22 -7.06 4.71
N ALA A 7 25.72 -8.20 4.23
CA ALA A 7 25.62 -8.47 2.78
C ALA A 7 24.65 -7.49 2.13
N ARG A 8 23.47 -7.26 2.71
CA ARG A 8 22.48 -6.33 2.21
C ARG A 8 22.96 -4.88 2.23
N PHE A 9 23.66 -4.47 3.28
CA PHE A 9 24.30 -3.16 3.34
C PHE A 9 25.29 -2.94 2.18
N LYS A 10 26.15 -3.95 1.88
CA LYS A 10 27.09 -3.89 0.75
C LYS A 10 26.37 -3.83 -0.60
N GLU A 11 25.27 -4.55 -0.75
CA GLU A 11 24.45 -4.53 -1.96
C GLU A 11 23.86 -3.13 -2.19
N ILE A 12 23.24 -2.53 -1.17
CA ILE A 12 22.69 -1.16 -1.22
C ILE A 12 23.78 -0.16 -1.63
N LEU A 13 24.96 -0.23 -0.98
CA LEU A 13 26.09 0.64 -1.32
C LEU A 13 26.56 0.46 -2.77
N LYS A 14 26.62 -0.80 -3.25
CA LYS A 14 27.03 -1.13 -4.61
C LYS A 14 26.04 -0.57 -5.63
N VAL A 15 24.74 -0.78 -5.42
CA VAL A 15 23.69 -0.30 -6.32
C VAL A 15 23.68 1.22 -6.38
N PHE A 16 23.69 1.91 -5.25
CA PHE A 16 23.77 3.38 -5.26
C PHE A 16 25.02 3.91 -5.97
N THR A 17 26.16 3.26 -5.79
CA THR A 17 27.40 3.67 -6.46
C THR A 17 27.31 3.41 -7.96
N SER A 18 26.76 2.27 -8.42
CA SER A 18 26.65 1.92 -9.84
C SER A 18 25.74 2.86 -10.63
N TYR A 19 24.76 3.49 -9.96
CA TYR A 19 23.88 4.51 -10.55
C TYR A 19 24.37 5.96 -10.37
N GLY A 20 25.64 6.16 -9.94
CA GLY A 20 26.18 7.51 -9.72
C GLY A 20 25.60 8.23 -8.50
N LEU A 21 24.99 7.49 -7.58
CA LEU A 21 24.37 8.03 -6.36
C LEU A 21 25.31 7.96 -5.14
N GLY A 22 26.61 7.68 -5.36
CA GLY A 22 27.62 7.57 -4.32
C GLY A 22 27.79 8.85 -3.49
N TYR A 23 27.44 10.00 -4.06
CA TYR A 23 27.44 11.29 -3.35
C TYR A 23 26.43 11.30 -2.18
N LEU A 24 25.32 10.60 -2.28
CA LEU A 24 24.35 10.41 -1.18
C LEU A 24 24.99 9.68 0.01
N LEU A 25 26.04 8.91 -0.26
CA LEU A 25 26.78 8.12 0.75
C LEU A 25 28.03 8.85 1.25
N GLY A 26 28.19 10.14 0.91
CA GLY A 26 29.32 10.99 1.33
C GLY A 26 30.62 10.71 0.58
N LYS A 27 30.59 9.98 -0.54
CA LYS A 27 31.76 9.84 -1.44
C LYS A 27 31.90 11.12 -2.26
N LYS A 28 33.13 11.65 -2.33
CA LYS A 28 33.49 12.73 -3.26
C LYS A 28 33.55 12.11 -4.66
N GLU A 29 32.44 12.12 -5.38
CA GLU A 29 32.43 11.88 -6.81
C GLU A 29 32.27 13.21 -7.52
N GLU A 30 32.94 13.36 -8.66
CA GLU A 30 32.81 14.52 -9.54
C GLU A 30 31.32 14.71 -9.88
N LYS A 31 30.91 15.96 -10.11
CA LYS A 31 29.53 16.40 -10.43
C LYS A 31 28.92 15.65 -11.61
N GLU A 32 28.69 14.35 -11.46
CA GLU A 32 27.79 13.62 -12.35
C GLU A 32 26.37 14.15 -12.15
N LYS A 33 25.73 14.46 -13.26
CA LYS A 33 24.38 15.03 -13.28
C LYS A 33 23.47 14.21 -12.38
N LYS A 34 22.97 14.81 -11.32
CA LYS A 34 21.86 14.29 -10.54
C LYS A 34 20.81 13.78 -11.53
N SER A 35 20.63 12.48 -11.62
CA SER A 35 19.68 11.88 -12.56
C SER A 35 18.52 11.24 -11.80
N PRO A 36 17.35 11.87 -11.82
CA PRO A 36 16.15 11.30 -11.21
C PRO A 36 15.85 9.88 -11.71
N SER A 37 16.10 9.62 -13.01
CA SER A 37 15.90 8.30 -13.58
C SER A 37 16.86 7.24 -13.01
N ASN A 38 18.07 7.62 -12.61
CA ASN A 38 19.01 6.70 -11.98
C ASN A 38 18.55 6.33 -10.56
N LEU A 39 17.97 7.28 -9.82
CA LEU A 39 17.40 6.98 -8.51
C LEU A 39 16.24 5.98 -8.63
N ARG A 40 15.33 6.18 -9.59
CA ARG A 40 14.25 5.23 -9.86
C ARG A 40 14.77 3.83 -10.18
N LYS A 41 15.74 3.72 -11.08
CA LYS A 41 16.35 2.43 -11.46
C LYS A 41 17.04 1.74 -10.28
N ALA A 42 17.74 2.51 -9.45
CA ALA A 42 18.35 1.97 -8.23
C ALA A 42 17.28 1.43 -7.27
N PHE A 43 16.16 2.12 -7.13
CA PHE A 43 15.04 1.68 -6.29
C PHE A 43 14.38 0.42 -6.85
N GLU A 44 14.18 0.34 -8.17
CA GLU A 44 13.68 -0.88 -8.83
C GLU A 44 14.61 -2.09 -8.63
N GLU A 45 15.94 -1.90 -8.73
CA GLU A 45 16.93 -2.95 -8.52
C GLU A 45 17.00 -3.39 -7.06
N LEU A 46 16.88 -2.47 -6.10
CA LEU A 46 16.91 -2.76 -4.66
C LEU A 46 15.63 -3.41 -4.14
N GLY A 47 14.52 -3.28 -4.87
CA GLY A 47 13.30 -4.02 -4.64
C GLY A 47 12.28 -3.35 -3.70
N PRO A 48 11.40 -4.16 -3.07
CA PRO A 48 10.14 -3.70 -2.46
C PRO A 48 10.26 -2.52 -1.50
N THR A 49 11.22 -2.53 -0.59
CA THR A 49 11.43 -1.44 0.38
C THR A 49 11.67 -0.11 -0.30
N PHE A 50 12.56 -0.11 -1.30
CA PHE A 50 12.96 1.11 -2.01
C PHE A 50 11.88 1.58 -2.97
N ILE A 51 11.16 0.66 -3.62
CA ILE A 51 9.97 0.97 -4.42
C ILE A 51 8.95 1.68 -3.55
N LYS A 52 8.64 1.14 -2.37
CA LYS A 52 7.69 1.74 -1.42
C LYS A 52 8.12 3.13 -0.95
N ILE A 53 9.40 3.31 -0.59
CA ILE A 53 9.95 4.61 -0.23
C ILE A 53 9.78 5.60 -1.39
N GLY A 54 10.11 5.19 -2.61
CA GLY A 54 9.99 6.03 -3.80
C GLY A 54 8.56 6.44 -4.10
N GLN A 55 7.60 5.52 -3.93
CA GLN A 55 6.18 5.81 -4.11
C GLN A 55 5.68 6.83 -3.09
N ILE A 56 6.03 6.68 -1.79
CA ILE A 56 5.67 7.66 -0.76
C ILE A 56 6.30 9.01 -1.06
N LEU A 57 7.60 9.05 -1.41
CA LEU A 57 8.28 10.29 -1.77
C LEU A 57 7.67 10.98 -2.99
N SER A 58 7.16 10.21 -3.96
CA SER A 58 6.53 10.77 -5.17
C SER A 58 5.22 11.53 -4.90
N THR A 59 4.60 11.32 -3.73
CA THR A 59 3.40 12.04 -3.31
C THR A 59 3.69 13.26 -2.42
N ARG A 60 4.96 13.50 -2.06
CA ARG A 60 5.40 14.49 -1.08
C ARG A 60 6.21 15.59 -1.77
N GLN A 61 5.50 16.54 -2.41
CA GLN A 61 6.13 17.64 -3.17
C GLN A 61 7.00 18.57 -2.32
N GLU A 62 6.74 18.62 -1.03
CA GLU A 62 7.51 19.40 -0.08
C GLU A 62 8.89 18.82 0.26
N LEU A 63 9.12 17.53 -0.06
CA LEU A 63 10.34 16.81 0.36
C LEU A 63 11.41 16.74 -0.74
N ILE A 64 11.00 16.61 -2.00
CA ILE A 64 11.92 16.39 -3.12
C ILE A 64 11.54 17.24 -4.34
N PRO A 65 12.52 17.60 -5.21
CA PRO A 65 12.25 18.36 -6.43
C PRO A 65 11.30 17.65 -7.38
N GLU A 66 10.52 18.42 -8.15
CA GLU A 66 9.49 17.93 -9.07
C GLU A 66 10.01 16.89 -10.08
N GLU A 67 11.23 17.05 -10.57
CA GLU A 67 11.86 16.10 -11.49
C GLU A 67 12.03 14.70 -10.91
N TYR A 68 12.25 14.58 -9.57
CA TYR A 68 12.30 13.30 -8.86
C TYR A 68 10.89 12.73 -8.65
N ILE A 69 9.91 13.59 -8.35
CA ILE A 69 8.50 13.17 -8.23
C ILE A 69 8.02 12.52 -9.52
N ILE A 70 8.26 13.17 -10.68
CA ILE A 70 7.88 12.66 -12.01
C ILE A 70 8.53 11.29 -12.28
N GLU A 71 9.80 11.10 -11.91
CA GLU A 71 10.46 9.81 -12.13
C GLU A 71 10.01 8.76 -11.13
N LEU A 72 9.91 9.08 -9.84
CA LEU A 72 9.50 8.12 -8.82
C LEU A 72 8.03 7.70 -8.93
N SER A 73 7.16 8.58 -9.47
CA SER A 73 5.76 8.22 -9.75
C SER A 73 5.60 7.13 -10.83
N LYS A 74 6.67 6.81 -11.57
CA LYS A 74 6.70 5.69 -12.52
C LYS A 74 7.01 4.34 -11.85
N LEU A 75 7.39 4.34 -10.56
CA LEU A 75 7.59 3.12 -9.81
C LEU A 75 6.26 2.37 -9.69
N GLN A 76 6.21 1.18 -10.24
CA GLN A 76 5.03 0.33 -10.21
C GLN A 76 5.20 -0.76 -9.16
N ASP A 77 4.11 -1.12 -8.50
CA ASP A 77 4.06 -2.27 -7.61
C ASP A 77 4.10 -3.62 -8.35
N ASN A 78 4.29 -3.59 -9.67
CA ASN A 78 4.27 -4.80 -10.50
C ASN A 78 5.59 -5.57 -10.32
N VAL A 79 5.67 -6.32 -9.25
CA VAL A 79 6.79 -7.22 -8.95
C VAL A 79 6.47 -8.61 -9.50
N ALA A 80 7.48 -9.32 -10.01
CA ALA A 80 7.30 -10.71 -10.46
C ALA A 80 6.62 -11.55 -9.36
N SER A 81 5.70 -12.41 -9.76
CA SER A 81 5.01 -13.29 -8.82
C SER A 81 5.96 -14.33 -8.24
N ASP A 82 5.90 -14.52 -6.93
CA ASP A 82 6.46 -15.69 -6.27
C ASP A 82 5.65 -16.95 -6.64
N LYS A 83 6.25 -18.10 -6.46
CA LYS A 83 5.56 -19.37 -6.70
C LYS A 83 4.44 -19.56 -5.69
N PHE A 84 3.34 -20.16 -6.15
CA PHE A 84 2.20 -20.46 -5.27
C PHE A 84 2.60 -21.27 -4.04
N GLU A 85 3.52 -22.23 -4.19
CA GLU A 85 4.01 -23.09 -3.12
C GLU A 85 4.67 -22.29 -1.98
N ASP A 86 5.40 -21.22 -2.31
CA ASP A 86 6.04 -20.35 -1.32
C ASP A 86 4.99 -19.53 -0.56
N MET A 87 3.95 -19.08 -1.26
CA MET A 87 2.83 -18.34 -0.68
C MET A 87 1.93 -19.25 0.17
N ALA A 88 1.67 -20.49 -0.30
CA ALA A 88 0.94 -21.51 0.44
C ALA A 88 1.65 -21.88 1.75
N LYS A 89 2.99 -21.85 1.76
CA LYS A 89 3.76 -22.04 2.98
C LYS A 89 3.53 -20.93 4.00
N VAL A 90 3.43 -19.66 3.57
CA VAL A 90 3.09 -18.55 4.48
C VAL A 90 1.72 -18.77 5.10
N PHE A 91 0.73 -19.22 4.30
CA PHE A 91 -0.59 -19.57 4.81
C PHE A 91 -0.52 -20.71 5.85
N TYR A 92 0.25 -21.77 5.55
CA TYR A 92 0.46 -22.87 6.47
C TYR A 92 1.11 -22.43 7.78
N ASP A 93 2.12 -21.60 7.72
CA ASP A 93 2.84 -21.08 8.90
C ASP A 93 1.92 -20.24 9.82
N GLU A 94 0.91 -19.54 9.24
CA GLU A 94 -0.05 -18.73 9.99
C GLU A 94 -1.20 -19.57 10.60
N PHE A 95 -1.70 -20.60 9.89
CA PHE A 95 -2.93 -21.31 10.29
C PHE A 95 -2.69 -22.78 10.68
N ASN A 96 -1.51 -23.33 10.44
CA ASN A 96 -1.18 -24.76 10.57
C ASN A 96 -2.15 -25.66 9.76
N LYS A 97 -2.59 -25.18 8.60
CA LYS A 97 -3.52 -25.81 7.68
C LYS A 97 -3.04 -25.64 6.25
N ASN A 98 -3.20 -26.65 5.39
CA ASN A 98 -2.91 -26.49 3.98
C ASN A 98 -4.02 -25.69 3.31
N ILE A 99 -3.64 -24.67 2.55
CA ILE A 99 -4.61 -23.79 1.87
C ILE A 99 -5.51 -24.60 0.91
N GLU A 100 -4.99 -25.62 0.22
CA GLU A 100 -5.74 -26.44 -0.70
C GLU A 100 -6.79 -27.34 -0.01
N ASP A 101 -6.59 -27.65 1.29
CA ASP A 101 -7.53 -28.45 2.08
C ASP A 101 -8.65 -27.57 2.69
N GLU A 102 -8.40 -26.27 2.85
CA GLU A 102 -9.36 -25.36 3.50
C GLU A 102 -10.35 -24.74 2.52
N PHE A 103 -9.98 -24.62 1.25
CA PHE A 103 -10.83 -24.07 0.19
C PHE A 103 -11.39 -25.18 -0.70
N LEU A 104 -12.62 -25.01 -1.17
CA LEU A 104 -13.21 -25.88 -2.20
C LEU A 104 -12.44 -25.75 -3.52
N TYR A 105 -11.96 -24.56 -3.81
CA TYR A 105 -11.15 -24.24 -4.98
C TYR A 105 -10.23 -23.06 -4.66
N ILE A 106 -9.01 -23.10 -5.16
CA ILE A 106 -8.09 -21.98 -5.17
C ILE A 106 -7.39 -21.86 -6.53
N ASN A 107 -7.44 -20.67 -7.12
CA ASN A 107 -6.65 -20.38 -8.31
C ASN A 107 -5.18 -20.19 -7.89
N LYS A 108 -4.28 -21.03 -8.40
CA LYS A 108 -2.83 -20.96 -8.09
C LYS A 108 -2.12 -19.84 -8.83
N GLU A 109 -2.76 -19.24 -9.84
CA GLU A 109 -2.26 -18.04 -10.49
C GLU A 109 -2.76 -16.82 -9.72
N ALA A 110 -1.82 -15.96 -9.28
CA ALA A 110 -2.17 -14.73 -8.60
C ALA A 110 -2.95 -13.79 -9.54
N ILE A 111 -4.09 -13.28 -9.07
CA ILE A 111 -4.86 -12.27 -9.80
C ILE A 111 -4.24 -10.87 -9.71
N ALA A 112 -3.40 -10.64 -8.71
CA ALA A 112 -2.58 -9.45 -8.56
C ALA A 112 -1.32 -9.78 -7.75
N ALA A 113 -0.20 -9.12 -8.11
CA ALA A 113 1.06 -9.23 -7.41
C ALA A 113 1.61 -7.82 -7.14
N ALA A 114 1.63 -7.46 -5.86
CA ALA A 114 2.17 -6.19 -5.38
C ALA A 114 3.56 -6.38 -4.74
N SER A 115 4.18 -5.29 -4.33
CA SER A 115 5.51 -5.29 -3.70
C SER A 115 5.57 -6.13 -2.43
N VAL A 116 4.52 -6.14 -1.63
CA VAL A 116 4.49 -6.80 -0.30
C VAL A 116 3.65 -8.08 -0.25
N ALA A 117 2.74 -8.31 -1.21
CA ALA A 117 1.79 -9.41 -1.17
C ALA A 117 1.33 -9.86 -2.56
N GLN A 118 0.73 -11.03 -2.61
CA GLN A 118 0.01 -11.55 -3.77
C GLN A 118 -1.44 -11.85 -3.41
N VAL A 119 -2.33 -11.71 -4.38
CA VAL A 119 -3.76 -11.92 -4.21
C VAL A 119 -4.21 -13.10 -5.06
N TYR A 120 -4.94 -14.00 -4.45
CA TYR A 120 -5.49 -15.20 -5.07
C TYR A 120 -7.01 -15.20 -4.97
N ARG A 121 -7.69 -15.80 -5.95
CA ARG A 121 -9.13 -16.07 -5.87
C ARG A 121 -9.33 -17.49 -5.36
N GLY A 122 -10.28 -17.65 -4.45
CA GLY A 122 -10.68 -18.96 -3.92
C GLY A 122 -12.19 -19.05 -3.68
N ILE A 123 -12.66 -20.27 -3.51
CA ILE A 123 -14.04 -20.56 -3.10
C ILE A 123 -13.96 -21.34 -1.79
N LEU A 124 -14.59 -20.82 -0.75
CA LEU A 124 -14.72 -21.51 0.54
C LEU A 124 -15.58 -22.76 0.43
N LYS A 125 -15.44 -23.70 1.37
CA LYS A 125 -16.24 -24.93 1.44
C LYS A 125 -17.76 -24.68 1.52
N ASN A 126 -18.17 -23.51 1.99
CA ASN A 126 -19.58 -23.07 2.01
C ASN A 126 -20.05 -22.42 0.70
N GLY A 127 -19.19 -22.37 -0.33
CA GLY A 127 -19.50 -21.81 -1.65
C GLY A 127 -19.25 -20.30 -1.77
N GLN A 128 -18.78 -19.62 -0.72
CA GLN A 128 -18.47 -18.19 -0.80
C GLN A 128 -17.23 -17.94 -1.67
N ASP A 129 -17.34 -17.00 -2.60
CA ASP A 129 -16.24 -16.54 -3.45
C ASP A 129 -15.43 -15.47 -2.71
N VAL A 130 -14.12 -15.67 -2.61
CA VAL A 130 -13.23 -14.85 -1.79
C VAL A 130 -11.94 -14.53 -2.52
N VAL A 131 -11.29 -13.46 -2.09
CA VAL A 131 -9.90 -13.17 -2.40
C VAL A 131 -9.04 -13.33 -1.17
N ILE A 132 -7.86 -13.91 -1.34
CA ILE A 132 -6.89 -14.19 -0.31
C ILE A 132 -5.63 -13.39 -0.65
N LYS A 133 -5.32 -12.38 0.14
CA LYS A 133 -4.08 -11.58 0.05
C LYS A 133 -3.08 -12.18 1.02
N ILE A 134 -1.95 -12.66 0.52
CA ILE A 134 -0.91 -13.33 1.30
C ILE A 134 0.37 -12.51 1.15
N GLN A 135 1.03 -12.20 2.26
CA GLN A 135 2.33 -11.51 2.25
C GLN A 135 3.39 -12.39 1.62
N ARG A 136 4.33 -11.75 0.93
CA ARG A 136 5.52 -12.44 0.41
C ARG A 136 6.36 -13.01 1.55
N PRO A 137 7.01 -14.16 1.34
CA PRO A 137 7.87 -14.75 2.37
C PRO A 137 8.95 -13.76 2.84
N ASN A 138 9.09 -13.64 4.15
CA ASN A 138 10.10 -12.81 4.83
C ASN A 138 10.10 -11.32 4.43
N ILE A 139 9.01 -10.80 3.86
CA ILE A 139 8.97 -9.41 3.39
C ILE A 139 9.12 -8.42 4.54
N LYS A 140 8.48 -8.68 5.68
CA LYS A 140 8.56 -7.82 6.88
C LYS A 140 9.99 -7.73 7.39
N GLU A 141 10.66 -8.86 7.54
CA GLU A 141 12.03 -8.96 8.03
C GLU A 141 13.01 -8.24 7.08
N THR A 142 12.81 -8.41 5.76
CA THR A 142 13.62 -7.75 4.74
C THR A 142 13.43 -6.24 4.77
N MET A 143 12.18 -5.77 4.80
CA MET A 143 11.89 -4.33 4.82
C MET A 143 12.39 -3.66 6.10
N MET A 144 12.22 -4.29 7.26
CA MET A 144 12.72 -3.74 8.52
C MET A 144 14.25 -3.66 8.53
N MET A 145 14.94 -4.67 8.03
CA MET A 145 16.39 -4.64 7.87
C MET A 145 16.85 -3.51 6.94
N ASP A 146 16.17 -3.31 5.83
CA ASP A 146 16.47 -2.22 4.90
C ASP A 146 16.28 -0.84 5.55
N PHE A 147 15.19 -0.65 6.31
CA PHE A 147 14.97 0.59 7.07
C PHE A 147 16.05 0.84 8.12
N ASP A 148 16.49 -0.19 8.84
CA ASP A 148 17.56 -0.06 9.83
C ASP A 148 18.88 0.35 9.16
N ILE A 149 19.19 -0.22 7.99
CA ILE A 149 20.35 0.18 7.18
C ILE A 149 20.22 1.65 6.72
N LEU A 150 19.05 2.05 6.22
CA LEU A 150 18.81 3.41 5.76
C LEU A 150 18.88 4.43 6.90
N LEU A 151 18.41 4.09 8.09
CA LEU A 151 18.52 4.94 9.27
C LEU A 151 19.98 5.15 9.68
N ILE A 152 20.84 4.13 9.59
CA ILE A 152 22.28 4.28 9.81
C ILE A 152 22.91 5.18 8.74
N LEU A 153 22.45 5.07 7.49
CA LEU A 153 22.94 5.91 6.39
C LEU A 153 22.42 7.35 6.45
N SER A 154 21.24 7.59 7.03
CA SER A 154 20.63 8.93 7.09
C SER A 154 21.51 9.95 7.81
N GLU A 155 22.28 9.54 8.82
CA GLU A 155 23.25 10.39 9.50
C GLU A 155 24.34 10.97 8.55
N LYS A 156 24.56 10.33 7.40
CA LYS A 156 25.45 10.82 6.34
C LYS A 156 24.72 11.73 5.36
N PHE A 157 23.41 11.53 5.18
CA PHE A 157 22.56 12.35 4.32
C PHE A 157 22.42 13.78 4.86
N ASP A 158 22.41 13.98 6.17
CA ASP A 158 22.35 15.31 6.80
C ASP A 158 23.41 16.27 6.27
N ARG A 159 24.56 15.75 5.86
CA ARG A 159 25.64 16.56 5.28
C ARG A 159 25.33 17.02 3.84
N VAL A 160 24.46 16.31 3.14
CA VAL A 160 24.08 16.58 1.75
C VAL A 160 22.82 17.44 1.67
N PHE A 161 21.91 17.28 2.64
CA PHE A 161 20.61 17.94 2.71
C PHE A 161 20.55 19.06 3.77
N LYS A 162 21.69 19.67 4.11
CA LYS A 162 21.80 20.74 5.13
C LYS A 162 20.87 21.95 4.93
N GLU A 163 20.27 22.10 3.76
CA GLU A 163 19.33 23.17 3.43
C GLU A 163 17.86 22.68 3.43
N SER A 164 17.61 21.41 3.73
CA SER A 164 16.25 20.86 3.83
C SER A 164 15.60 21.27 5.15
N VAL A 165 14.36 21.72 5.07
CA VAL A 165 13.54 22.09 6.25
C VAL A 165 13.14 20.86 7.07
N VAL A 166 13.26 19.65 6.51
CA VAL A 166 12.81 18.39 7.12
C VAL A 166 14.00 17.44 7.29
N ASP A 167 14.12 16.83 8.47
CA ASP A 167 15.15 15.84 8.80
C ASP A 167 14.88 14.53 8.03
N PRO A 168 15.80 14.05 7.15
CA PRO A 168 15.67 12.78 6.44
C PRO A 168 15.42 11.57 7.35
N LYS A 169 15.94 11.60 8.58
CA LYS A 169 15.73 10.55 9.57
C LYS A 169 14.29 10.50 10.05
N GLU A 170 13.66 11.65 10.30
CA GLU A 170 12.25 11.72 10.69
C GLU A 170 11.36 11.19 9.57
N ILE A 171 11.64 11.53 8.32
CA ILE A 171 10.92 11.01 7.16
C ILE A 171 11.02 9.47 7.09
N LEU A 172 12.24 8.93 7.23
CA LEU A 172 12.45 7.48 7.21
C LEU A 172 11.72 6.77 8.36
N LEU A 173 11.67 7.36 9.55
CA LEU A 173 10.93 6.81 10.69
C LEU A 173 9.42 6.84 10.45
N GLU A 174 8.89 7.89 9.85
CA GLU A 174 7.48 7.99 9.45
C GLU A 174 7.13 6.90 8.42
N ILE A 175 7.95 6.76 7.38
CA ILE A 175 7.76 5.73 6.33
C ILE A 175 7.85 4.33 6.94
N LYS A 176 8.83 4.06 7.81
CA LYS A 176 8.98 2.79 8.51
C LYS A 176 7.72 2.46 9.30
N SER A 177 7.25 3.40 10.12
CA SER A 177 6.05 3.20 10.95
C SER A 177 4.78 2.95 10.11
N SER A 178 4.64 3.66 9.00
CA SER A 178 3.53 3.45 8.06
C SER A 178 3.61 2.06 7.42
N THR A 179 4.81 1.66 7.00
CA THR A 179 5.05 0.33 6.39
C THR A 179 4.81 -0.80 7.39
N GLU A 180 5.20 -0.65 8.65
CA GLU A 180 4.92 -1.64 9.70
C GLU A 180 3.42 -1.90 9.89
N LYS A 181 2.60 -0.85 9.81
CA LYS A 181 1.14 -0.97 9.89
C LYS A 181 0.57 -1.67 8.66
N GLU A 182 1.06 -1.32 7.47
CA GLU A 182 0.63 -1.94 6.22
C GLU A 182 1.01 -3.43 6.12
N LEU A 183 2.12 -3.81 6.75
CA LEU A 183 2.57 -5.20 6.85
C LEU A 183 1.84 -6.00 7.96
N ASN A 184 0.78 -5.46 8.54
CA ASN A 184 -0.06 -6.20 9.47
C ASN A 184 -1.52 -6.17 8.99
N PHE A 185 -1.94 -7.21 8.31
CA PHE A 185 -3.28 -7.31 7.71
C PHE A 185 -4.43 -7.35 8.73
N ILE A 186 -4.14 -7.57 10.02
CA ILE A 186 -5.16 -7.37 11.06
C ILE A 186 -5.61 -5.90 11.12
N TYR A 187 -4.70 -4.94 10.87
CA TYR A 187 -5.10 -3.53 10.79
C TYR A 187 -6.03 -3.28 9.61
N GLU A 188 -5.69 -3.82 8.42
CA GLU A 188 -6.54 -3.71 7.23
C GLU A 188 -7.91 -4.33 7.47
N ALA A 189 -7.98 -5.55 8.02
CA ALA A 189 -9.22 -6.24 8.35
C ALA A 189 -10.11 -5.45 9.33
N ASN A 190 -9.49 -4.89 10.37
CA ASN A 190 -10.22 -4.05 11.35
C ASN A 190 -10.72 -2.74 10.73
N ASN A 191 -9.96 -2.14 9.82
CA ASN A 191 -10.37 -0.96 9.08
C ASN A 191 -11.58 -1.24 8.20
N VAL A 192 -11.59 -2.37 7.47
CA VAL A 192 -12.74 -2.82 6.67
C VAL A 192 -13.98 -2.98 7.56
N LYS A 193 -13.86 -3.70 8.69
CA LYS A 193 -14.98 -3.92 9.62
C LYS A 193 -15.52 -2.62 10.16
N LYS A 194 -14.64 -1.70 10.57
CA LYS A 194 -15.01 -0.38 11.06
C LYS A 194 -15.71 0.47 9.99
N PHE A 195 -15.19 0.45 8.75
CA PHE A 195 -15.82 1.15 7.64
C PHE A 195 -17.22 0.60 7.35
N ARG A 196 -17.39 -0.70 7.35
CA ARG A 196 -18.70 -1.36 7.18
C ARG A 196 -19.69 -0.92 8.27
N GLU A 197 -19.26 -0.89 9.53
CA GLU A 197 -20.13 -0.46 10.63
C GLU A 197 -20.57 1.00 10.48
N PHE A 198 -19.67 1.91 10.12
CA PHE A 198 -20.02 3.32 9.87
C PHE A 198 -20.95 3.51 8.66
N ASN A 199 -20.96 2.60 7.71
CA ASN A 199 -21.72 2.75 6.47
C ASN A 199 -22.86 1.73 6.33
N LYS A 200 -23.19 0.96 7.37
CA LYS A 200 -24.24 -0.09 7.33
C LYS A 200 -25.60 0.43 6.87
N ASP A 201 -25.95 1.67 7.21
CA ASP A 201 -27.21 2.33 6.86
C ASP A 201 -27.14 3.16 5.57
N ILE A 202 -26.02 3.10 4.82
CA ILE A 202 -25.82 3.83 3.57
C ILE A 202 -25.92 2.86 2.40
N PRO A 203 -27.08 2.77 1.73
CA PRO A 203 -27.34 1.71 0.75
C PRO A 203 -26.46 1.77 -0.49
N CYS A 204 -25.88 2.94 -0.82
CA CYS A 204 -25.03 3.12 -2.00
C CYS A 204 -23.53 2.90 -1.73
N ILE A 205 -23.11 2.59 -0.49
CA ILE A 205 -21.72 2.36 -0.10
C ILE A 205 -21.57 0.92 0.38
N TYR A 206 -20.46 0.30 -0.02
CA TYR A 206 -20.15 -1.08 0.34
C TYR A 206 -18.64 -1.26 0.59
N ALA A 207 -18.30 -2.25 1.38
CA ALA A 207 -16.96 -2.81 1.50
C ALA A 207 -17.06 -4.32 1.73
N PRO A 208 -16.08 -5.13 1.28
CA PRO A 208 -16.12 -6.58 1.41
C PRO A 208 -16.21 -7.00 2.88
N PHE A 209 -16.82 -8.13 3.17
CA PHE A 209 -16.73 -8.71 4.50
C PHE A 209 -15.45 -9.52 4.64
N ILE A 210 -14.94 -9.58 5.87
CA ILE A 210 -13.71 -10.29 6.22
C ILE A 210 -14.05 -11.71 6.68
N ILE A 211 -13.25 -12.66 6.25
CA ILE A 211 -13.30 -14.06 6.72
C ILE A 211 -12.28 -14.19 7.86
N ASP A 212 -12.75 -14.01 9.09
CA ASP A 212 -11.87 -14.00 10.28
C ASP A 212 -11.09 -15.30 10.48
N GLU A 213 -11.68 -16.44 10.11
CA GLU A 213 -11.02 -17.74 10.24
C GLU A 213 -9.71 -17.84 9.44
N TYR A 214 -9.64 -17.13 8.29
CA TYR A 214 -8.46 -17.10 7.41
C TYR A 214 -7.88 -15.69 7.31
N THR A 215 -7.84 -14.99 8.44
CA THR A 215 -7.22 -13.66 8.55
C THR A 215 -6.26 -13.62 9.72
N SER A 216 -5.01 -13.22 9.45
CA SER A 216 -3.89 -13.13 10.40
C SER A 216 -3.05 -11.88 10.11
N GLU A 217 -1.87 -11.75 10.73
CA GLU A 217 -0.96 -10.65 10.40
C GLU A 217 -0.48 -10.70 8.93
N LYS A 218 -0.29 -11.92 8.36
CA LYS A 218 0.29 -12.10 7.02
C LYS A 218 -0.72 -12.52 5.96
N VAL A 219 -1.94 -12.83 6.34
CA VAL A 219 -2.99 -13.27 5.42
C VAL A 219 -4.28 -12.50 5.71
N ILE A 220 -4.92 -11.95 4.70
CA ILE A 220 -6.29 -11.42 4.81
C ILE A 220 -7.16 -12.09 3.76
N THR A 221 -8.26 -12.66 4.20
CA THR A 221 -9.28 -13.25 3.33
C THR A 221 -10.57 -12.45 3.42
N GLN A 222 -11.05 -12.03 2.28
CA GLN A 222 -12.25 -11.19 2.18
C GLN A 222 -13.13 -11.60 1.01
N GLU A 223 -14.38 -11.15 1.01
CA GLU A 223 -15.33 -11.31 -0.09
C GLU A 223 -14.71 -10.88 -1.42
N ASN A 224 -14.85 -11.70 -2.45
CA ASN A 224 -14.52 -11.29 -3.82
C ASN A 224 -15.61 -10.37 -4.37
N ILE A 225 -15.24 -9.14 -4.73
CA ILE A 225 -16.16 -8.17 -5.31
C ILE A 225 -16.07 -8.24 -6.83
N GLU A 226 -17.02 -8.89 -7.47
CA GLU A 226 -17.13 -8.94 -8.94
C GLU A 226 -17.72 -7.63 -9.49
N GLY A 227 -16.99 -6.53 -9.26
CA GLY A 227 -17.32 -5.20 -9.74
C GLY A 227 -16.39 -4.74 -10.87
N PHE A 228 -16.70 -3.58 -11.44
CA PHE A 228 -15.84 -2.91 -12.40
C PHE A 228 -15.35 -1.58 -11.85
N LYS A 229 -14.21 -1.10 -12.36
CA LYS A 229 -13.60 0.13 -11.86
C LYS A 229 -14.52 1.33 -12.03
N ILE A 230 -14.60 2.18 -11.01
CA ILE A 230 -15.47 3.36 -10.98
C ILE A 230 -15.18 4.34 -12.13
N ASN A 231 -13.99 4.31 -12.71
CA ASN A 231 -13.58 5.16 -13.83
C ASN A 231 -13.68 4.47 -15.21
N ASP A 232 -14.22 3.24 -15.29
CA ASP A 232 -14.45 2.56 -16.57
C ASP A 232 -15.64 3.18 -17.30
N LYS A 233 -15.32 4.23 -18.10
CA LYS A 233 -16.33 4.99 -18.83
C LYS A 233 -17.10 4.15 -19.87
N VAL A 234 -16.49 3.07 -20.37
CA VAL A 234 -17.11 2.21 -21.38
C VAL A 234 -18.21 1.38 -20.73
N ILE A 235 -17.86 0.67 -19.65
CA ILE A 235 -18.81 -0.18 -18.93
C ILE A 235 -19.92 0.67 -18.28
N LEU A 236 -19.57 1.81 -17.68
CA LEU A 236 -20.56 2.73 -17.09
C LEU A 236 -21.62 3.18 -18.11
N ASN A 237 -21.18 3.55 -19.31
CA ASN A 237 -22.11 3.96 -20.37
C ASN A 237 -22.97 2.78 -20.89
N GLN A 238 -22.36 1.60 -21.10
CA GLN A 238 -23.06 0.41 -21.57
C GLN A 238 -24.16 -0.06 -20.62
N LEU A 239 -23.89 0.04 -19.30
CA LEU A 239 -24.84 -0.35 -18.27
C LEU A 239 -25.80 0.77 -17.85
N GLY A 240 -25.71 1.96 -18.48
CA GLY A 240 -26.62 3.08 -18.23
C GLY A 240 -26.41 3.77 -16.88
N TYR A 241 -25.22 3.71 -16.29
CA TYR A 241 -24.93 4.40 -15.05
C TYR A 241 -24.78 5.91 -15.28
N ASP A 242 -25.42 6.70 -14.41
CA ASP A 242 -25.25 8.15 -14.36
C ASP A 242 -23.95 8.47 -13.58
N LYS A 243 -22.99 9.05 -14.31
CA LYS A 243 -21.67 9.40 -13.74
C LYS A 243 -21.75 10.55 -12.75
N ASP A 244 -22.68 11.48 -12.95
CA ASP A 244 -22.87 12.62 -12.04
C ASP A 244 -23.49 12.14 -10.72
N ASP A 245 -24.41 11.17 -10.76
CA ASP A 245 -24.98 10.54 -9.59
C ASP A 245 -23.90 9.75 -8.81
N ILE A 246 -23.03 8.98 -9.52
CA ILE A 246 -21.91 8.28 -8.90
C ILE A 246 -20.95 9.28 -8.24
N ALA A 247 -20.56 10.34 -8.93
CA ALA A 247 -19.64 11.35 -8.41
C ALA A 247 -20.23 12.04 -7.18
N LYS A 248 -21.53 12.39 -7.23
CA LYS A 248 -22.25 12.97 -6.08
C LYS A 248 -22.28 12.03 -4.88
N LYS A 249 -22.61 10.75 -5.08
CA LYS A 249 -22.65 9.74 -4.01
C LYS A 249 -21.27 9.53 -3.38
N LEU A 250 -20.23 9.44 -4.22
CA LEU A 250 -18.85 9.31 -3.74
C LEU A 250 -18.43 10.53 -2.91
N THR A 251 -18.69 11.74 -3.41
CA THR A 251 -18.35 13.00 -2.71
C THR A 251 -19.07 13.09 -1.36
N LEU A 252 -20.38 12.82 -1.34
CA LEU A 252 -21.17 12.85 -0.09
C LEU A 252 -20.70 11.78 0.90
N SER A 253 -20.34 10.59 0.41
CA SER A 253 -19.75 9.55 1.24
C SER A 253 -18.44 10.01 1.86
N TYR A 254 -17.60 10.68 1.09
CA TYR A 254 -16.31 11.17 1.57
C TYR A 254 -16.47 12.29 2.61
N PHE A 255 -17.37 13.24 2.38
CA PHE A 255 -17.71 14.25 3.38
C PHE A 255 -18.22 13.63 4.69
N LYS A 256 -19.08 12.61 4.60
CA LYS A 256 -19.53 11.86 5.78
C LYS A 256 -18.37 11.22 6.53
N GLN A 257 -17.49 10.49 5.80
CA GLN A 257 -16.32 9.82 6.39
C GLN A 257 -15.43 10.81 7.14
N VAL A 258 -15.12 11.97 6.54
CA VAL A 258 -14.21 12.97 7.11
C VAL A 258 -14.91 13.79 8.21
N LEU A 259 -16.07 14.38 7.90
CA LEU A 259 -16.70 15.40 8.76
C LEU A 259 -17.57 14.79 9.88
N LYS A 260 -18.19 13.64 9.64
CA LYS A 260 -19.10 13.01 10.59
C LYS A 260 -18.45 11.85 11.34
N ASP A 261 -17.83 10.92 10.59
CA ASP A 261 -17.28 9.69 11.18
C ASP A 261 -15.89 9.94 11.77
N GLY A 262 -15.12 10.88 11.21
CA GLY A 262 -13.70 11.11 11.56
C GLY A 262 -12.81 9.91 11.24
N PHE A 263 -13.32 9.02 10.36
CA PHE A 263 -12.64 7.85 9.86
C PHE A 263 -12.89 7.74 8.36
N PHE A 264 -11.84 7.84 7.56
CA PHE A 264 -11.96 7.91 6.13
C PHE A 264 -10.92 7.06 5.41
N HIS A 265 -11.27 6.60 4.22
CA HIS A 265 -10.36 5.90 3.33
C HIS A 265 -9.21 6.83 2.91
N GLY A 266 -7.96 6.42 3.15
CA GLY A 266 -6.79 7.27 2.94
C GLY A 266 -6.29 7.30 1.50
N ASP A 267 -6.69 6.33 0.67
CA ASP A 267 -6.25 6.20 -0.73
C ASP A 267 -7.43 5.90 -1.68
N PRO A 268 -8.34 6.86 -1.94
CA PRO A 268 -9.56 6.66 -2.75
C PRO A 268 -9.29 6.71 -4.25
N HIS A 269 -8.18 6.17 -4.69
CA HIS A 269 -7.85 6.17 -6.10
C HIS A 269 -8.78 5.18 -6.86
N PRO A 270 -9.03 5.37 -8.18
CA PRO A 270 -9.99 4.55 -8.93
C PRO A 270 -9.70 3.05 -8.95
N GLY A 271 -8.47 2.63 -8.63
CA GLY A 271 -8.10 1.23 -8.49
C GLY A 271 -8.72 0.56 -7.27
N ASN A 272 -9.00 1.35 -6.21
CA ASN A 272 -9.56 0.89 -4.94
C ASN A 272 -11.09 1.11 -4.86
N LEU A 273 -11.71 1.55 -5.96
CA LEU A 273 -13.14 1.85 -6.04
C LEU A 273 -13.80 1.07 -7.17
N LEU A 274 -14.73 0.20 -6.81
CA LEU A 274 -15.51 -0.58 -7.77
C LEU A 274 -16.98 -0.18 -7.73
N ILE A 275 -17.68 -0.39 -8.85
CA ILE A 275 -19.14 -0.43 -8.87
C ILE A 275 -19.57 -1.89 -8.80
N TYR A 276 -20.31 -2.24 -7.75
CA TYR A 276 -20.80 -3.59 -7.48
C TYR A 276 -22.27 -3.53 -7.04
N GLY A 277 -23.16 -4.19 -7.79
CA GLY A 277 -24.59 -4.20 -7.49
C GLY A 277 -25.22 -2.81 -7.37
N GLY A 278 -24.75 -1.82 -8.16
CA GLY A 278 -25.22 -0.44 -8.10
C GLY A 278 -24.67 0.38 -6.93
N LYS A 279 -23.74 -0.18 -6.15
CA LYS A 279 -23.08 0.47 -5.01
C LYS A 279 -21.64 0.83 -5.35
N ILE A 280 -21.12 1.85 -4.69
CA ILE A 280 -19.70 2.18 -4.68
C ILE A 280 -19.03 1.31 -3.62
N CYS A 281 -18.15 0.43 -4.05
CA CYS A 281 -17.43 -0.50 -3.19
C CYS A 281 -15.97 -0.07 -3.02
N PHE A 282 -15.54 0.08 -1.77
CA PHE A 282 -14.15 0.33 -1.38
C PHE A 282 -13.49 -1.01 -1.07
N ILE A 283 -12.33 -1.33 -1.67
CA ILE A 283 -11.76 -2.69 -1.62
C ILE A 283 -10.39 -2.84 -0.97
N ASP A 284 -9.66 -1.76 -0.74
CA ASP A 284 -8.36 -1.76 -0.06
C ASP A 284 -8.37 -0.77 1.10
N PHE A 285 -8.07 -1.23 2.31
CA PHE A 285 -8.10 -0.43 3.53
C PHE A 285 -6.75 -0.43 4.26
N GLY A 286 -5.68 -0.68 3.53
CA GLY A 286 -4.31 -0.59 4.06
C GLY A 286 -3.97 0.81 4.58
N ILE A 287 -4.56 1.85 3.98
CA ILE A 287 -4.38 3.24 4.39
C ILE A 287 -5.73 3.86 4.76
N VAL A 288 -5.86 4.29 6.00
CA VAL A 288 -7.03 5.03 6.49
C VAL A 288 -6.60 6.27 7.27
N GLY A 289 -7.39 7.33 7.19
CA GLY A 289 -7.22 8.52 8.02
C GLY A 289 -8.16 8.48 9.23
N VAL A 290 -7.66 8.94 10.38
CA VAL A 290 -8.44 9.09 11.63
C VAL A 290 -8.25 10.50 12.16
N LEU A 291 -9.35 11.20 12.33
CA LEU A 291 -9.36 12.54 12.95
C LEU A 291 -9.71 12.43 14.43
N SER A 292 -9.00 13.17 15.28
CA SER A 292 -9.46 13.39 16.65
C SER A 292 -10.75 14.22 16.66
N LYS A 293 -11.52 14.15 17.75
CA LYS A 293 -12.75 14.93 17.88
C LYS A 293 -12.50 16.44 17.77
N GLU A 294 -11.38 16.90 18.29
CA GLU A 294 -10.96 18.31 18.22
C GLU A 294 -10.71 18.73 16.77
N ARG A 295 -9.88 17.96 16.04
CA ARG A 295 -9.59 18.25 14.63
C ARG A 295 -10.82 18.16 13.73
N GLN A 296 -11.71 17.21 14.02
CA GLN A 296 -12.98 17.08 13.31
C GLN A 296 -13.86 18.33 13.51
N GLN A 297 -13.90 18.87 14.73
CA GLN A 297 -14.66 20.07 15.07
C GLN A 297 -14.04 21.34 14.45
N GLU A 298 -12.72 21.48 14.47
CA GLU A 298 -12.01 22.55 13.79
C GLU A 298 -12.30 22.56 12.27
N LEU A 299 -12.23 21.39 11.63
CA LEU A 299 -12.52 21.24 10.20
C LEU A 299 -13.98 21.58 9.89
N ASN A 300 -14.95 21.11 10.70
CA ASN A 300 -16.35 21.44 10.54
C ASN A 300 -16.60 22.96 10.68
N ASN A 301 -15.97 23.60 11.64
CA ASN A 301 -16.10 25.05 11.82
C ASN A 301 -15.52 25.82 10.63
N ALA A 302 -14.39 25.37 10.07
CA ALA A 302 -13.76 26.03 8.92
C ALA A 302 -14.58 25.91 7.62
N ILE A 303 -15.45 24.88 7.50
CA ILE A 303 -16.32 24.70 6.33
C ILE A 303 -17.60 25.53 6.43
N VAL A 304 -18.05 25.83 7.66
CA VAL A 304 -19.29 26.59 7.90
C VAL A 304 -19.03 28.11 7.96
N ALA A 305 -17.77 28.53 8.18
CA ALA A 305 -17.35 29.94 8.19
C ALA A 305 -17.22 30.52 6.77
#